data_cc62c0b3ffd4d9ee2d6b4f6458f0b45a
#
_entry.id   cc62c0b3ffd4d9ee2d6b4f6458f0b45a
#
_cell.length_a   1.000
_cell.length_b   1.000
_cell.length_c   1.000
_cell.angle_alpha   90.00
_cell.angle_beta   90.00
_cell.angle_gamma   90.00
#
_symmetry.space_group_name_H-M   'P 1'
#
loop_
_entity.id
_entity.type
_entity.pdbx_description
1 polymer ?
#
loop_
_entity_poly.entity_id
_entity_poly.type
_entity_poly.pdbx_seq_one_letter_code
_entity_poly.pdbx_strand_id
1 'polypeptide(L)'
;MDELKELKELMTVEDADGVMLKLSLNVEIYFRNAWRTDIREAVLAVFNEYREYFGQEFKWTTNPNTGRWKSLKKTPYPYPDEWLLDVPQDEQWEFVFHGGEKKTDASDVDVVSLGRRVNKGDEGAASLDSFLSYIYMHFPIDFFMDREEKLPSVFNRWCSLLNAEQAYAGFGLAISHGYETRVDPLVYQLGQRFPGLNISDRISHSDDLICNIKTPNWLTAICQPYVDQLGGEAVLQETLPDGWMSSYDGGVIIQAGPKPLLGDREQSLDVAPYRKVAQVLRPIRSTDHDGIAMGRVDGAKVFNAPEYQEWLSRFDGEPEVSHD
;
A
#
# COMPACT_ATOMS: atom_id res chain seq x y z
N MET A 1 10.40 -16.75 -15.43
CA MET A 1 10.82 -15.46 -16.06
C MET A 1 9.86 -15.03 -17.18
N ASP A 2 9.42 -15.92 -18.04
CA ASP A 2 8.49 -15.56 -19.14
C ASP A 2 7.12 -15.12 -18.62
N GLU A 3 6.54 -15.83 -17.66
CA GLU A 3 5.22 -15.51 -17.08
C GLU A 3 5.17 -14.11 -16.43
N LEU A 4 6.18 -13.73 -15.64
CA LEU A 4 6.26 -12.39 -15.02
C LEU A 4 6.41 -11.29 -16.07
N LYS A 5 7.13 -11.56 -17.16
CA LYS A 5 7.28 -10.62 -18.26
C LYS A 5 5.95 -10.43 -19.00
N GLU A 6 5.24 -11.50 -19.28
CA GLU A 6 3.91 -11.45 -19.89
C GLU A 6 2.90 -10.68 -19.01
N LEU A 7 2.91 -10.92 -17.71
CA LEU A 7 2.06 -10.16 -16.76
C LEU A 7 2.43 -8.68 -16.71
N LYS A 8 3.72 -8.35 -16.74
CA LYS A 8 4.19 -6.97 -16.78
C LYS A 8 3.75 -6.27 -18.06
N GLU A 9 3.83 -6.93 -19.21
CA GLU A 9 3.35 -6.41 -20.49
C GLU A 9 1.82 -6.24 -20.49
N LEU A 10 1.08 -7.23 -19.99
CA LEU A 10 -0.39 -7.18 -19.90
C LEU A 10 -0.90 -6.02 -19.03
N MET A 11 -0.19 -5.71 -17.95
CA MET A 11 -0.58 -4.67 -16.97
C MET A 11 0.24 -3.39 -17.11
N THR A 12 0.87 -3.13 -18.25
CA THR A 12 1.47 -1.84 -18.58
C THR A 12 0.61 -1.19 -19.65
N VAL A 13 0.04 -0.03 -19.30
CA VAL A 13 -0.84 0.73 -20.20
C VAL A 13 -0.22 2.09 -20.45
N GLU A 14 -0.05 2.41 -21.73
CA GLU A 14 0.50 3.68 -22.20
C GLU A 14 -0.50 4.38 -23.13
N ASP A 15 -0.53 5.70 -23.06
CA ASP A 15 -1.23 6.55 -24.02
C ASP A 15 -0.34 7.71 -24.50
N ALA A 16 -0.92 8.71 -25.16
CA ALA A 16 -0.19 9.87 -25.66
C ALA A 16 0.46 10.71 -24.52
N ASP A 17 -0.08 10.65 -23.30
CA ASP A 17 0.42 11.38 -22.14
C ASP A 17 1.56 10.63 -21.43
N GLY A 18 1.68 9.31 -21.60
CA GLY A 18 2.76 8.47 -21.06
C GLY A 18 2.27 7.15 -20.48
N VAL A 19 3.02 6.60 -19.53
CA VAL A 19 2.64 5.37 -18.82
C VAL A 19 1.55 5.70 -17.81
N MET A 20 0.36 5.15 -18.02
CA MET A 20 -0.82 5.42 -17.21
C MET A 20 -0.97 4.47 -16.03
N LEU A 21 -0.58 3.21 -16.23
CA LEU A 21 -0.68 2.14 -15.24
C LEU A 21 0.42 1.11 -15.48
N LYS A 22 0.94 0.54 -14.39
CA LYS A 22 1.99 -0.48 -14.46
C LYS A 22 1.91 -1.44 -13.28
N LEU A 23 2.09 -2.75 -13.53
CA LEU A 23 2.24 -3.74 -12.47
C LEU A 23 3.53 -3.49 -11.68
N SER A 24 3.43 -3.54 -10.36
CA SER A 24 4.54 -3.36 -9.43
C SER A 24 4.41 -4.28 -8.21
N LEU A 25 5.48 -4.46 -7.45
CA LEU A 25 5.32 -4.79 -6.03
C LEU A 25 5.06 -3.49 -5.28
N ASN A 26 4.11 -3.49 -4.38
CA ASN A 26 3.89 -2.35 -3.52
C ASN A 26 4.06 -2.70 -2.04
N VAL A 27 4.43 -1.71 -1.27
CA VAL A 27 4.45 -1.71 0.19
C VAL A 27 3.72 -0.48 0.66
N GLU A 28 2.76 -0.65 1.53
CA GLU A 28 2.02 0.43 2.18
C GLU A 28 2.01 0.19 3.68
N ILE A 29 2.44 1.19 4.43
CA ILE A 29 2.51 1.14 5.89
C ILE A 29 1.75 2.34 6.42
N TYR A 30 0.73 2.05 7.23
CA TYR A 30 -0.08 3.04 7.93
C TYR A 30 0.35 3.09 9.38
N PHE A 31 0.56 4.29 9.89
CA PHE A 31 1.07 4.53 11.24
C PHE A 31 0.47 5.78 11.86
N ARG A 32 0.64 5.94 13.18
CA ARG A 32 0.13 7.09 13.93
C ARG A 32 1.25 8.01 14.39
N ASN A 33 0.87 9.17 14.92
CA ASN A 33 1.76 10.09 15.60
C ASN A 33 2.90 10.66 14.74
N ALA A 34 2.68 10.84 13.43
CA ALA A 34 3.68 11.38 12.49
C ALA A 34 4.20 12.78 12.86
N TRP A 35 3.56 13.46 13.79
CA TRP A 35 3.99 14.72 14.34
C TRP A 35 5.14 14.59 15.37
N ARG A 36 5.39 13.38 15.92
CA ARG A 36 6.47 13.11 16.88
C ARG A 36 7.81 12.99 16.14
N THR A 37 8.87 13.48 16.80
CA THR A 37 10.23 13.44 16.22
C THR A 37 10.72 12.02 15.98
N ASP A 38 10.51 11.10 16.93
CA ASP A 38 10.94 9.69 16.81
C ASP A 38 10.26 8.97 15.63
N ILE A 39 8.99 9.26 15.36
CA ILE A 39 8.29 8.71 14.19
C ILE A 39 8.79 9.34 12.89
N ARG A 40 9.11 10.64 12.87
CA ARG A 40 9.74 11.29 11.70
C ARG A 40 11.14 10.71 11.42
N GLU A 41 11.93 10.45 12.44
CA GLU A 41 13.22 9.77 12.33
C GLU A 41 13.05 8.34 11.74
N ALA A 42 12.02 7.61 12.17
CA ALA A 42 11.68 6.30 11.62
C ALA A 42 11.26 6.40 10.13
N VAL A 43 10.44 7.39 9.77
CA VAL A 43 10.07 7.64 8.35
C VAL A 43 11.31 7.96 7.52
N LEU A 44 12.24 8.77 8.05
CA LEU A 44 13.51 9.06 7.38
C LEU A 44 14.38 7.81 7.21
N ALA A 45 14.42 6.94 8.22
CA ALA A 45 15.17 5.68 8.11
C ALA A 45 14.61 4.79 7.00
N VAL A 46 13.30 4.62 6.91
CA VAL A 46 12.62 3.86 5.84
C VAL A 46 12.85 4.50 4.48
N PHE A 47 12.66 5.83 4.36
CA PHE A 47 12.89 6.56 3.12
C PHE A 47 14.34 6.47 2.66
N ASN A 48 15.32 6.63 3.56
CA ASN A 48 16.74 6.57 3.22
C ASN A 48 17.15 5.18 2.75
N GLU A 49 16.61 4.11 3.35
CA GLU A 49 16.83 2.75 2.85
C GLU A 49 16.22 2.56 1.45
N TYR A 50 15.01 3.05 1.18
CA TYR A 50 14.44 3.04 -0.16
C TYR A 50 15.27 3.86 -1.15
N ARG A 51 15.79 5.02 -0.72
CA ARG A 51 16.70 5.87 -1.51
C ARG A 51 18.04 5.18 -1.81
N GLU A 52 18.56 4.35 -0.91
CA GLU A 52 19.75 3.53 -1.20
C GLU A 52 19.51 2.55 -2.35
N TYR A 53 18.30 2.03 -2.48
CA TYR A 53 17.93 1.16 -3.59
C TYR A 53 17.75 1.93 -4.91
N PHE A 54 17.09 3.09 -4.87
CA PHE A 54 16.53 3.74 -6.07
C PHE A 54 16.87 5.23 -6.21
N GLY A 55 17.67 5.80 -5.35
CA GLY A 55 17.94 7.26 -5.39
C GLY A 55 18.52 7.76 -6.71
N GLN A 56 19.25 6.92 -7.44
CA GLN A 56 19.78 7.25 -8.76
C GLN A 56 18.68 7.25 -9.86
N GLU A 57 17.57 6.60 -9.62
CA GLU A 57 16.44 6.52 -10.54
C GLU A 57 15.42 7.64 -10.33
N PHE A 58 15.47 8.36 -9.20
CA PHE A 58 14.57 9.49 -8.95
C PHE A 58 14.78 10.61 -9.96
N LYS A 59 13.72 10.99 -10.64
CA LYS A 59 13.70 12.07 -11.65
C LYS A 59 12.82 13.23 -11.24
N TRP A 60 11.84 12.98 -10.38
CA TRP A 60 10.82 13.94 -9.98
C TRP A 60 10.55 13.90 -8.49
N THR A 61 10.20 15.06 -7.95
CA THR A 61 9.68 15.25 -6.59
C THR A 61 8.63 16.35 -6.58
N THR A 62 7.88 16.48 -5.51
CA THR A 62 6.98 17.62 -5.29
C THR A 62 7.61 18.61 -4.32
N ASN A 63 7.29 19.88 -4.50
CA ASN A 63 7.62 20.90 -3.50
C ASN A 63 6.64 20.77 -2.32
N PRO A 64 7.09 20.50 -1.09
CA PRO A 64 6.21 20.24 0.05
C PRO A 64 5.28 21.41 0.38
N ASN A 65 5.71 22.66 0.10
CA ASN A 65 4.91 23.84 0.40
C ASN A 65 3.87 24.19 -0.66
N THR A 66 4.04 23.71 -1.91
CA THR A 66 3.19 24.13 -3.04
C THR A 66 2.59 22.97 -3.83
N GLY A 67 2.96 21.73 -3.54
CA GLY A 67 2.56 20.52 -4.30
C GLY A 67 3.05 20.50 -5.76
N ARG A 68 3.86 21.49 -6.18
CA ARG A 68 4.31 21.58 -7.59
C ARG A 68 5.45 20.62 -7.88
N TRP A 69 5.35 19.91 -8.97
CA TRP A 69 6.39 19.03 -9.48
C TRP A 69 7.71 19.75 -9.78
N LYS A 70 8.81 19.14 -9.37
CA LYS A 70 10.20 19.57 -9.60
C LYS A 70 10.98 18.44 -10.25
N SER A 71 11.80 18.78 -11.26
CA SER A 71 12.70 17.83 -11.88
C SER A 71 14.05 17.83 -11.15
N LEU A 72 14.44 16.67 -10.64
CA LEU A 72 15.72 16.47 -9.95
C LEU A 72 16.92 16.55 -10.91
N LYS A 73 16.70 16.33 -12.23
CA LYS A 73 17.76 16.48 -13.27
C LYS A 73 18.21 17.95 -13.46
N LYS A 74 17.31 18.90 -13.18
CA LYS A 74 17.55 20.33 -13.49
C LYS A 74 18.10 21.12 -12.31
N THR A 75 17.68 20.79 -11.10
CA THR A 75 18.06 21.54 -9.90
C THR A 75 18.05 20.56 -8.74
N PRO A 76 19.14 20.49 -7.96
CA PRO A 76 19.10 19.76 -6.69
C PRO A 76 17.92 20.25 -5.87
N TYR A 77 17.17 19.33 -5.30
CA TYR A 77 16.03 19.60 -4.44
C TYR A 77 16.25 18.89 -3.10
N PRO A 78 15.99 19.54 -1.97
CA PRO A 78 16.29 18.96 -0.66
C PRO A 78 15.50 17.67 -0.45
N TYR A 79 16.17 16.67 0.05
CA TYR A 79 15.56 15.41 0.48
C TYR A 79 14.88 15.60 1.85
N PRO A 80 13.96 14.72 2.26
CA PRO A 80 13.26 14.83 3.55
C PRO A 80 14.19 14.92 4.76
N ASP A 81 15.36 14.30 4.73
CA ASP A 81 16.38 14.39 5.79
C ASP A 81 16.89 15.82 6.04
N GLU A 82 16.72 16.74 5.08
CA GLU A 82 17.14 18.13 5.22
C GLU A 82 16.07 19.04 5.84
N TRP A 83 14.81 18.60 5.96
CA TRP A 83 13.72 19.49 6.39
C TRP A 83 12.63 18.84 7.27
N LEU A 84 12.44 17.51 7.21
CA LEU A 84 11.28 16.86 7.84
C LEU A 84 11.25 17.03 9.36
N LEU A 85 12.41 17.02 10.00
CA LEU A 85 12.49 17.16 11.46
C LEU A 85 12.17 18.59 11.95
N ASP A 86 12.31 19.58 11.06
CA ASP A 86 12.06 21.00 11.35
C ASP A 86 10.58 21.40 11.16
N VAL A 87 9.74 20.52 10.57
CA VAL A 87 8.32 20.81 10.38
C VAL A 87 7.62 20.93 11.74
N PRO A 88 6.86 22.00 12.01
CA PRO A 88 6.08 22.14 13.24
C PRO A 88 5.15 20.94 13.49
N GLN A 89 4.89 20.60 14.74
CA GLN A 89 4.05 19.44 15.08
C GLN A 89 2.59 19.63 14.66
N ASP A 90 2.13 20.86 14.54
CA ASP A 90 0.79 21.24 14.10
C ASP A 90 0.68 21.46 12.59
N GLU A 91 1.74 21.15 11.85
CA GLU A 91 1.73 21.15 10.39
C GLU A 91 1.80 19.72 9.84
N GLN A 92 1.04 19.49 8.77
CA GLN A 92 1.11 18.27 7.99
C GLN A 92 2.31 18.35 7.04
N TRP A 93 2.91 17.21 6.75
CA TRP A 93 4.00 17.12 5.79
C TRP A 93 3.74 16.01 4.76
N GLU A 94 4.25 16.21 3.57
CA GLU A 94 4.19 15.23 2.49
C GLU A 94 5.46 15.30 1.64
N PHE A 95 5.89 14.17 1.15
CA PHE A 95 6.90 14.09 0.10
C PHE A 95 6.56 13.01 -0.93
N VAL A 96 7.01 13.26 -2.16
CA VAL A 96 6.90 12.33 -3.29
C VAL A 96 8.24 12.30 -4.01
N PHE A 97 8.76 11.11 -4.29
CA PHE A 97 9.90 10.91 -5.19
C PHE A 97 9.58 9.79 -6.16
N HIS A 98 9.80 10.03 -7.45
CA HIS A 98 9.42 9.05 -8.44
C HIS A 98 10.35 9.02 -9.67
N GLY A 99 10.49 7.84 -10.31
CA GLY A 99 11.46 7.53 -11.36
C GLY A 99 10.92 7.60 -12.80
N GLY A 100 9.65 7.96 -13.03
CA GLY A 100 9.07 8.02 -14.37
C GLY A 100 9.78 8.97 -15.32
N GLU A 101 9.73 8.76 -16.63
CA GLU A 101 10.33 9.67 -17.60
C GLU A 101 9.61 11.02 -17.60
N LYS A 102 8.29 11.02 -17.55
CA LYS A 102 7.48 12.22 -17.34
C LYS A 102 7.04 12.28 -15.86
N LYS A 103 6.73 13.47 -15.39
CA LYS A 103 6.26 13.72 -14.00
C LYS A 103 4.94 13.02 -13.66
N THR A 104 4.22 12.62 -14.68
CA THR A 104 2.90 11.97 -14.59
C THR A 104 2.94 10.49 -14.92
N ASP A 105 4.07 9.92 -15.34
CA ASP A 105 4.13 8.50 -15.66
C ASP A 105 3.87 7.63 -14.42
N ALA A 106 3.16 6.54 -14.58
CA ALA A 106 3.18 5.46 -13.61
C ALA A 106 4.59 4.86 -13.52
N SER A 107 5.12 4.72 -12.32
CA SER A 107 6.48 4.24 -12.10
C SER A 107 6.50 3.16 -11.02
N ASP A 108 7.22 2.08 -11.27
CA ASP A 108 7.55 1.06 -10.29
C ASP A 108 8.74 1.45 -9.38
N VAL A 109 9.21 2.69 -9.51
CA VAL A 109 10.09 3.37 -8.55
C VAL A 109 9.38 4.64 -8.11
N ASP A 110 8.63 4.53 -7.03
CA ASP A 110 7.81 5.62 -6.50
C ASP A 110 7.69 5.49 -4.98
N VAL A 111 7.86 6.59 -4.27
CA VAL A 111 7.63 6.68 -2.83
C VAL A 111 6.85 7.95 -2.51
N VAL A 112 5.76 7.76 -1.78
CA VAL A 112 4.91 8.83 -1.26
C VAL A 112 4.74 8.65 0.23
N SER A 113 4.89 9.71 1.00
CA SER A 113 4.60 9.67 2.43
C SER A 113 3.87 10.91 2.87
N LEU A 114 2.88 10.72 3.73
CA LEU A 114 2.07 11.77 4.35
C LEU A 114 2.09 11.60 5.86
N GLY A 115 2.50 12.63 6.57
CA GLY A 115 2.40 12.70 8.02
C GLY A 115 1.31 13.64 8.47
N ARG A 116 0.35 13.11 9.20
CA ARG A 116 -0.73 13.88 9.80
C ARG A 116 -0.20 14.70 10.97
N ARG A 117 -0.74 15.91 11.13
CA ARG A 117 -0.40 16.84 12.20
C ARG A 117 -1.11 16.49 13.52
N VAL A 118 -0.58 16.97 14.64
CA VAL A 118 -1.38 17.04 15.85
C VAL A 118 -2.48 18.08 15.70
N ASN A 119 -3.70 17.75 16.07
CA ASN A 119 -4.77 18.74 16.10
C ASN A 119 -4.89 19.34 17.51
N LYS A 120 -4.74 20.67 17.61
CA LYS A 120 -4.80 21.43 18.87
C LYS A 120 -6.22 21.92 19.20
N GLY A 121 -7.26 21.52 18.45
CA GLY A 121 -8.47 22.32 18.35
C GLY A 121 -9.73 21.86 19.06
N ASP A 122 -9.82 20.66 19.61
CA ASP A 122 -11.08 20.23 20.25
C ASP A 122 -10.83 19.45 21.55
N GLU A 123 -10.87 20.17 22.67
CA GLU A 123 -11.12 19.58 23.98
C GLU A 123 -12.53 18.94 23.95
N GLY A 124 -12.63 17.69 23.46
CA GLY A 124 -13.89 16.96 23.44
C GLY A 124 -14.24 16.23 22.14
N ALA A 125 -13.63 16.56 21.02
CA ALA A 125 -13.66 15.67 19.86
C ALA A 125 -12.71 14.51 20.10
N ALA A 126 -13.10 13.31 19.71
CA ALA A 126 -12.23 12.14 19.68
C ALA A 126 -10.87 12.58 19.13
N SER A 127 -9.82 12.35 19.90
CA SER A 127 -8.49 12.89 19.63
C SER A 127 -8.15 12.67 18.16
N LEU A 128 -7.62 13.67 17.51
CA LEU A 128 -7.30 13.68 16.08
C LEU A 128 -6.03 12.89 15.74
N ASP A 129 -5.76 11.85 16.46
CA ASP A 129 -5.16 10.64 15.95
C ASP A 129 -6.16 9.87 15.03
N SER A 130 -7.19 10.59 14.54
CA SER A 130 -8.29 9.98 13.79
C SER A 130 -7.83 9.46 12.45
N PHE A 131 -6.89 10.12 11.79
CA PHE A 131 -6.44 9.72 10.47
C PHE A 131 -5.05 9.08 10.56
N LEU A 132 -4.85 8.03 9.77
CA LEU A 132 -3.56 7.38 9.68
C LEU A 132 -2.60 8.22 8.82
N SER A 133 -1.35 8.24 9.21
CA SER A 133 -0.25 8.64 8.34
C SER A 133 0.20 7.46 7.52
N TYR A 134 0.88 7.67 6.40
CA TYR A 134 1.34 6.55 5.58
C TYR A 134 2.69 6.81 4.91
N ILE A 135 3.37 5.71 4.59
CA ILE A 135 4.40 5.65 3.57
C ILE A 135 4.01 4.55 2.57
N TYR A 136 4.02 4.89 1.29
CA TYR A 136 3.60 4.05 0.19
C TYR A 136 4.71 3.97 -0.84
N MET A 137 5.11 2.76 -1.22
CA MET A 137 6.28 2.53 -2.06
C MET A 137 5.97 1.50 -3.14
N HIS A 138 6.47 1.75 -4.35
CA HIS A 138 6.47 0.82 -5.46
C HIS A 138 7.87 0.30 -5.75
N PHE A 139 7.95 -0.95 -6.15
CA PHE A 139 9.18 -1.63 -6.55
C PHE A 139 8.96 -2.36 -7.87
N PRO A 140 10.00 -2.47 -8.74
CA PRO A 140 9.96 -3.43 -9.83
C PRO A 140 9.59 -4.82 -9.31
N ILE A 141 8.72 -5.54 -10.03
CA ILE A 141 8.17 -6.83 -9.56
C ILE A 141 9.22 -7.92 -9.34
N ASP A 142 10.37 -7.79 -9.96
CA ASP A 142 11.51 -8.69 -9.87
C ASP A 142 12.60 -8.23 -8.88
N PHE A 143 12.44 -7.03 -8.30
CA PHE A 143 13.48 -6.39 -7.48
C PHE A 143 14.03 -7.28 -6.33
N PHE A 144 13.16 -8.02 -5.64
CA PHE A 144 13.58 -8.89 -4.54
C PHE A 144 13.86 -10.35 -4.94
N MET A 145 13.75 -10.69 -6.24
CA MET A 145 13.94 -12.08 -6.66
C MET A 145 15.37 -12.58 -6.46
N ASP A 146 16.34 -11.77 -6.89
CA ASP A 146 17.76 -12.13 -6.90
C ASP A 146 18.55 -11.49 -5.75
N ARG A 147 17.90 -10.76 -4.85
CA ARG A 147 18.54 -10.16 -3.68
C ARG A 147 18.71 -11.16 -2.56
N GLU A 148 19.80 -11.02 -1.78
CA GLU A 148 20.03 -11.79 -0.56
C GLU A 148 18.95 -11.46 0.47
N GLU A 149 18.67 -10.19 0.71
CA GLU A 149 17.61 -9.73 1.58
C GLU A 149 16.25 -9.78 0.85
N LYS A 150 15.29 -10.44 1.45
CA LYS A 150 13.95 -10.65 0.90
C LYS A 150 12.95 -9.64 1.47
N LEU A 151 11.92 -9.31 0.69
CA LEU A 151 10.90 -8.35 1.10
C LEU A 151 10.27 -8.63 2.48
N PRO A 152 9.98 -9.86 2.91
CA PRO A 152 9.45 -10.09 4.27
C PRO A 152 10.34 -9.55 5.39
N SER A 153 11.67 -9.66 5.28
CA SER A 153 12.61 -9.15 6.28
C SER A 153 12.64 -7.61 6.30
N VAL A 154 12.68 -7.00 5.12
CA VAL A 154 12.62 -5.54 4.96
C VAL A 154 11.30 -4.99 5.51
N PHE A 155 10.19 -5.62 5.16
CA PHE A 155 8.85 -5.25 5.60
C PHE A 155 8.70 -5.33 7.12
N ASN A 156 9.21 -6.40 7.76
CA ASN A 156 9.21 -6.55 9.22
C ASN A 156 9.96 -5.39 9.89
N ARG A 157 11.17 -5.09 9.43
CA ARG A 157 11.99 -3.99 9.95
C ARG A 157 11.28 -2.65 9.83
N TRP A 158 10.65 -2.35 8.67
CA TRP A 158 9.94 -1.10 8.46
C TRP A 158 8.67 -1.00 9.30
N CYS A 159 7.92 -2.09 9.46
CA CYS A 159 6.77 -2.13 10.37
C CYS A 159 7.18 -1.87 11.82
N SER A 160 8.31 -2.45 12.26
CA SER A 160 8.85 -2.19 13.60
C SER A 160 9.28 -0.73 13.80
N LEU A 161 10.04 -0.17 12.85
CA LEU A 161 10.49 1.23 12.92
C LEU A 161 9.34 2.21 13.03
N LEU A 162 8.29 2.02 12.23
CA LEU A 162 7.13 2.91 12.16
C LEU A 162 6.06 2.61 13.21
N ASN A 163 6.22 1.57 14.02
CA ASN A 163 5.18 1.05 14.90
C ASN A 163 3.85 0.93 14.14
N ALA A 164 3.88 0.19 13.05
CA ALA A 164 2.79 0.13 12.08
C ALA A 164 1.45 -0.22 12.73
N GLU A 165 0.41 0.56 12.43
CA GLU A 165 -0.96 0.23 12.81
C GLU A 165 -1.47 -0.94 11.96
N GLN A 166 -1.26 -0.83 10.65
CA GLN A 166 -1.49 -1.86 9.66
C GLN A 166 -0.57 -1.62 8.46
N ALA A 167 -0.16 -2.70 7.80
CA ALA A 167 0.65 -2.59 6.60
C ALA A 167 0.41 -3.76 5.65
N TYR A 168 0.70 -3.54 4.36
CA TYR A 168 0.47 -4.53 3.31
C TYR A 168 1.62 -4.53 2.32
N ALA A 169 1.96 -5.71 1.81
CA ALA A 169 2.87 -5.82 0.68
C ALA A 169 2.48 -6.97 -0.26
N GLY A 170 2.64 -6.74 -1.56
CA GLY A 170 2.36 -7.72 -2.61
C GLY A 170 2.30 -7.10 -3.99
N PHE A 171 1.69 -7.79 -4.94
CA PHE A 171 1.46 -7.21 -6.25
C PHE A 171 0.41 -6.10 -6.19
N GLY A 172 0.72 -4.97 -6.80
CA GLY A 172 -0.15 -3.81 -6.90
C GLY A 172 0.04 -3.08 -8.22
N LEU A 173 -0.64 -1.96 -8.36
CA LEU A 173 -0.61 -1.13 -9.56
C LEU A 173 0.00 0.22 -9.23
N ALA A 174 1.11 0.55 -9.88
CA ALA A 174 1.56 1.93 -9.96
C ALA A 174 0.65 2.67 -10.94
N ILE A 175 0.15 3.83 -10.52
CA ILE A 175 -0.81 4.64 -11.28
C ILE A 175 -0.19 6.01 -11.56
N SER A 176 -0.49 6.54 -12.73
CA SER A 176 -0.06 7.86 -13.18
C SER A 176 -0.50 8.95 -12.21
N HIS A 177 0.42 9.83 -11.83
CA HIS A 177 0.13 10.97 -10.98
C HIS A 177 -0.68 12.06 -11.73
N GLY A 178 -1.90 12.32 -11.26
CA GLY A 178 -2.81 13.35 -11.81
C GLY A 178 -3.70 12.90 -12.95
N TYR A 179 -3.67 11.59 -13.31
CA TYR A 179 -4.57 11.00 -14.30
C TYR A 179 -5.30 9.77 -13.74
N GLU A 180 -5.39 9.65 -12.43
CA GLU A 180 -5.97 8.52 -11.71
C GLU A 180 -7.37 8.19 -12.23
N THR A 181 -8.22 9.20 -12.42
CA THR A 181 -9.59 9.02 -12.91
C THR A 181 -9.69 8.38 -14.30
N ARG A 182 -8.65 8.51 -15.14
CA ARG A 182 -8.65 7.89 -16.48
C ARG A 182 -8.46 6.38 -16.40
N VAL A 183 -7.78 5.90 -15.35
CA VAL A 183 -7.47 4.48 -15.20
C VAL A 183 -8.41 3.75 -14.24
N ASP A 184 -9.24 4.46 -13.48
CA ASP A 184 -10.20 3.85 -12.55
C ASP A 184 -11.01 2.68 -13.15
N PRO A 185 -11.56 2.78 -14.39
CA PRO A 185 -12.27 1.64 -14.99
C PRO A 185 -11.37 0.44 -15.26
N LEU A 186 -10.11 0.67 -15.64
CA LEU A 186 -9.14 -0.38 -15.88
C LEU A 186 -8.69 -1.01 -14.56
N VAL A 187 -8.44 -0.21 -13.53
CA VAL A 187 -8.13 -0.68 -12.17
C VAL A 187 -9.25 -1.59 -11.67
N TYR A 188 -10.52 -1.22 -11.90
CA TYR A 188 -11.66 -2.05 -11.58
C TYR A 188 -11.62 -3.40 -12.33
N GLN A 189 -11.43 -3.39 -13.65
CA GLN A 189 -11.36 -4.60 -14.47
C GLN A 189 -10.22 -5.53 -14.03
N LEU A 190 -9.03 -4.98 -13.82
CA LEU A 190 -7.87 -5.75 -13.36
C LEU A 190 -8.08 -6.31 -11.95
N GLY A 191 -8.65 -5.55 -11.04
CA GLY A 191 -8.99 -6.01 -9.70
C GLY A 191 -10.02 -7.14 -9.71
N GLN A 192 -11.01 -7.08 -10.62
CA GLN A 192 -11.99 -8.17 -10.78
C GLN A 192 -11.37 -9.43 -11.37
N ARG A 193 -10.43 -9.32 -12.30
CA ARG A 193 -9.75 -10.47 -12.91
C ARG A 193 -8.69 -11.06 -12.00
N PHE A 194 -7.86 -10.22 -11.37
CA PHE A 194 -6.70 -10.63 -10.59
C PHE A 194 -6.94 -10.39 -9.08
N PRO A 195 -7.57 -11.32 -8.37
CA PRO A 195 -8.00 -11.11 -6.99
C PRO A 195 -6.85 -10.91 -6.01
N GLY A 196 -5.62 -11.32 -6.35
CA GLY A 196 -4.44 -11.10 -5.52
C GLY A 196 -3.81 -9.72 -5.65
N LEU A 197 -4.28 -8.88 -6.60
CA LEU A 197 -3.82 -7.49 -6.68
C LEU A 197 -4.17 -6.73 -5.39
N ASN A 198 -3.24 -5.93 -4.93
CA ASN A 198 -3.49 -4.94 -3.92
C ASN A 198 -4.02 -3.67 -4.58
N ILE A 199 -5.33 -3.52 -4.61
CA ILE A 199 -5.98 -2.30 -5.09
C ILE A 199 -6.11 -1.34 -3.91
N SER A 200 -5.52 -0.16 -4.05
CA SER A 200 -5.32 0.76 -2.95
C SER A 200 -5.42 2.21 -3.41
N ASP A 201 -6.11 3.02 -2.62
CA ASP A 201 -5.93 4.47 -2.59
C ASP A 201 -5.46 4.87 -1.19
N ARG A 202 -4.24 5.39 -1.12
CA ARG A 202 -3.56 5.70 0.14
C ARG A 202 -4.27 6.75 0.98
N ILE A 203 -4.95 7.70 0.33
CA ILE A 203 -5.66 8.78 1.02
C ILE A 203 -6.95 8.25 1.63
N SER A 204 -7.81 7.61 0.82
CA SER A 204 -9.07 7.02 1.29
C SER A 204 -8.79 6.00 2.41
N HIS A 205 -7.77 5.15 2.25
CA HIS A 205 -7.41 4.18 3.30
C HIS A 205 -6.91 4.85 4.58
N SER A 206 -6.16 5.97 4.50
CA SER A 206 -5.71 6.69 5.68
C SER A 206 -6.86 7.33 6.46
N ASP A 207 -7.94 7.65 5.77
CA ASP A 207 -9.11 8.32 6.32
C ASP A 207 -10.20 7.31 6.79
N ASP A 208 -10.40 6.21 6.08
CA ASP A 208 -11.50 5.25 6.33
C ASP A 208 -11.10 4.03 7.17
N LEU A 209 -9.82 3.65 7.20
CA LEU A 209 -9.35 2.45 7.91
C LEU A 209 -8.76 2.75 9.29
N ILE A 210 -9.37 3.63 10.06
CA ILE A 210 -8.87 4.11 11.35
C ILE A 210 -9.00 3.05 12.45
N CYS A 211 -10.05 2.25 12.41
CA CYS A 211 -10.41 1.24 13.41
C CYS A 211 -10.54 -0.17 12.84
N ASN A 212 -10.28 -0.33 11.56
CA ASN A 212 -10.42 -1.58 10.83
C ASN A 212 -9.29 -1.72 9.82
N ILE A 213 -9.13 -2.92 9.27
CA ILE A 213 -8.18 -3.17 8.19
C ILE A 213 -8.91 -3.32 6.86
N LYS A 214 -8.19 -3.18 5.74
CA LYS A 214 -8.69 -3.66 4.46
C LYS A 214 -8.58 -5.20 4.37
N THR A 215 -8.79 -5.75 3.21
CA THR A 215 -8.57 -7.18 2.96
C THR A 215 -7.08 -7.52 2.97
N PRO A 216 -6.66 -8.74 3.36
CA PRO A 216 -5.25 -9.11 3.39
C PRO A 216 -4.58 -9.12 2.02
N ASN A 217 -3.27 -9.01 2.04
CA ASN A 217 -2.39 -9.23 0.89
C ASN A 217 -1.37 -10.34 1.20
N TRP A 218 -0.35 -10.51 0.37
CA TRP A 218 0.73 -11.48 0.60
C TRP A 218 1.38 -11.30 1.97
N LEU A 219 1.80 -10.07 2.30
CA LEU A 219 2.19 -9.70 3.66
C LEU A 219 1.14 -8.75 4.21
N THR A 220 0.67 -9.04 5.42
CA THR A 220 -0.28 -8.20 6.14
C THR A 220 0.21 -8.04 7.57
N ALA A 221 0.55 -6.81 7.96
CA ALA A 221 0.88 -6.47 9.34
C ALA A 221 -0.35 -5.90 10.04
N ILE A 222 -0.56 -6.28 11.29
CA ILE A 222 -1.61 -5.76 12.18
C ILE A 222 -1.03 -5.46 13.56
N CYS A 223 -1.43 -4.34 14.14
CA CYS A 223 -0.97 -3.93 15.47
C CYS A 223 -1.55 -4.79 16.60
N GLN A 224 -0.95 -4.72 17.79
CA GLN A 224 -1.35 -5.51 18.96
C GLN A 224 -2.83 -5.37 19.33
N PRO A 225 -3.48 -4.18 19.28
CA PRO A 225 -4.92 -4.07 19.51
C PRO A 225 -5.77 -4.95 18.59
N TYR A 226 -5.40 -5.11 17.32
CA TYR A 226 -6.08 -6.01 16.38
C TYR A 226 -5.80 -7.48 16.71
N VAL A 227 -4.56 -7.81 17.10
CA VAL A 227 -4.20 -9.16 17.56
C VAL A 227 -5.05 -9.56 18.76
N ASP A 228 -5.22 -8.64 19.72
CA ASP A 228 -6.04 -8.87 20.92
C ASP A 228 -7.53 -9.09 20.57
N GLN A 229 -8.07 -8.32 19.62
CA GLN A 229 -9.43 -8.51 19.11
C GLN A 229 -9.65 -9.89 18.44
N LEU A 230 -8.59 -10.46 17.88
CA LEU A 230 -8.60 -11.79 17.25
C LEU A 230 -8.35 -12.93 18.24
N GLY A 231 -8.23 -12.63 19.54
CA GLY A 231 -8.03 -13.61 20.61
C GLY A 231 -6.58 -13.83 21.02
N GLY A 232 -5.67 -13.01 20.52
CA GLY A 232 -4.24 -13.02 20.85
C GLY A 232 -3.38 -13.88 19.91
N GLU A 233 -2.06 -13.74 20.03
CA GLU A 233 -1.09 -14.42 19.17
C GLU A 233 -1.24 -15.95 19.19
N ALA A 234 -1.52 -16.56 20.35
CA ALA A 234 -1.68 -18.00 20.47
C ALA A 234 -2.82 -18.52 19.59
N VAL A 235 -3.96 -17.82 19.56
CA VAL A 235 -5.12 -18.18 18.71
C VAL A 235 -4.75 -18.04 17.22
N LEU A 236 -4.02 -16.99 16.86
CA LEU A 236 -3.56 -16.80 15.48
C LEU A 236 -2.58 -17.92 15.07
N GLN A 237 -1.64 -18.32 15.94
CA GLN A 237 -0.70 -19.41 15.68
C GLN A 237 -1.39 -20.76 15.49
N GLU A 238 -2.44 -21.05 16.27
CA GLU A 238 -3.23 -22.27 16.13
C GLU A 238 -4.08 -22.29 14.86
N THR A 239 -4.49 -21.12 14.37
CA THR A 239 -5.42 -21.00 13.23
C THR A 239 -4.71 -20.91 11.89
N LEU A 240 -3.55 -20.26 11.85
CA LEU A 240 -2.74 -20.07 10.64
C LEU A 240 -1.80 -21.27 10.42
N PRO A 241 -1.41 -21.59 9.18
CA PRO A 241 -0.38 -22.58 8.91
C PRO A 241 0.96 -22.23 9.58
N ASP A 242 1.72 -23.24 9.95
CA ASP A 242 3.03 -23.08 10.55
C ASP A 242 3.96 -22.20 9.69
N GLY A 243 4.63 -21.25 10.34
CA GLY A 243 5.56 -20.33 9.69
C GLY A 243 4.90 -19.18 8.90
N TRP A 244 3.57 -19.04 8.93
CA TRP A 244 2.89 -17.92 8.29
C TRP A 244 2.83 -16.66 9.14
N MET A 245 3.18 -16.74 10.41
CA MET A 245 3.16 -15.61 11.32
C MET A 245 4.56 -15.32 11.85
N SER A 246 4.90 -14.05 11.93
CA SER A 246 6.09 -13.53 12.62
C SER A 246 5.73 -12.26 13.37
N SER A 247 6.42 -11.98 14.48
CA SER A 247 6.19 -10.77 15.26
C SER A 247 7.07 -9.62 14.76
N TYR A 248 6.60 -8.39 14.95
CA TYR A 248 7.38 -7.16 14.87
C TYR A 248 7.13 -6.32 16.13
N ASP A 249 7.94 -5.27 16.34
CA ASP A 249 7.74 -4.38 17.49
C ASP A 249 6.43 -3.59 17.33
N GLY A 250 5.33 -4.10 17.89
CA GLY A 250 4.01 -3.49 17.82
C GLY A 250 2.88 -4.41 17.38
N GLY A 251 3.18 -5.64 16.90
CA GLY A 251 2.15 -6.58 16.46
C GLY A 251 2.69 -7.79 15.72
N VAL A 252 1.90 -8.31 14.78
CA VAL A 252 2.25 -9.48 13.99
C VAL A 252 2.18 -9.20 12.49
N ILE A 253 3.00 -9.92 11.74
CA ILE A 253 2.94 -10.02 10.28
C ILE A 253 2.46 -11.40 9.91
N ILE A 254 1.45 -11.46 9.05
CA ILE A 254 0.93 -12.69 8.46
C ILE A 254 1.38 -12.73 7.01
N GLN A 255 2.09 -13.81 6.63
CA GLN A 255 2.57 -14.07 5.28
C GLN A 255 1.71 -15.15 4.62
N ALA A 256 0.89 -14.78 3.66
CA ALA A 256 0.00 -15.68 2.93
C ALA A 256 0.77 -16.48 1.86
N GLY A 257 1.56 -17.45 2.32
CA GLY A 257 2.39 -18.32 1.48
C GLY A 257 3.78 -17.76 1.14
N PRO A 258 4.59 -18.52 0.40
CA PRO A 258 6.02 -18.22 0.21
C PRO A 258 6.31 -17.06 -0.75
N LYS A 259 5.36 -16.70 -1.60
CA LYS A 259 5.50 -15.62 -2.61
C LYS A 259 4.15 -14.94 -2.85
N PRO A 260 4.15 -13.70 -3.37
CA PRO A 260 2.90 -13.04 -3.77
C PRO A 260 2.23 -13.80 -4.93
N LEU A 261 0.90 -13.80 -4.92
CA LEU A 261 0.07 -14.40 -5.96
C LEU A 261 -0.84 -13.32 -6.56
N LEU A 262 -1.06 -13.36 -7.86
CA LEU A 262 -2.07 -12.55 -8.53
C LEU A 262 -3.42 -13.28 -8.58
N GLY A 263 -3.39 -14.59 -8.80
CA GLY A 263 -4.54 -15.33 -9.27
C GLY A 263 -4.93 -14.87 -10.68
N ASP A 264 -5.82 -15.57 -11.33
CA ASP A 264 -6.47 -15.12 -12.56
C ASP A 264 -7.80 -15.87 -12.69
N ARG A 265 -8.92 -15.16 -12.55
CA ARG A 265 -10.25 -15.77 -12.63
C ARG A 265 -10.57 -16.31 -14.03
N GLU A 266 -10.02 -15.71 -15.09
CA GLU A 266 -10.22 -16.19 -16.46
C GLU A 266 -9.47 -17.52 -16.73
N GLN A 267 -8.38 -17.76 -15.98
CA GLN A 267 -7.58 -18.99 -16.07
C GLN A 267 -7.82 -19.94 -14.89
N SER A 268 -8.78 -19.64 -14.02
CA SER A 268 -9.05 -20.43 -12.79
C SER A 268 -7.83 -20.58 -11.87
N LEU A 269 -6.89 -19.62 -11.90
CA LEU A 269 -5.75 -19.57 -11.01
C LEU A 269 -6.14 -18.99 -9.65
N ASP A 270 -5.99 -19.80 -8.62
CA ASP A 270 -6.46 -19.52 -7.29
C ASP A 270 -5.48 -18.74 -6.40
N VAL A 271 -6.03 -18.09 -5.38
CA VAL A 271 -5.34 -17.38 -4.30
C VAL A 271 -5.72 -17.94 -2.91
N ALA A 272 -5.83 -19.28 -2.80
CA ALA A 272 -6.22 -19.97 -1.57
C ALA A 272 -5.48 -19.50 -0.30
N PRO A 273 -4.16 -19.20 -0.31
CA PRO A 273 -3.49 -18.63 0.84
C PRO A 273 -4.11 -17.33 1.34
N TYR A 274 -4.54 -16.44 0.43
CA TYR A 274 -5.15 -15.16 0.82
C TYR A 274 -6.54 -15.36 1.42
N ARG A 275 -7.32 -16.34 0.91
CA ARG A 275 -8.61 -16.70 1.52
C ARG A 275 -8.45 -17.22 2.95
N LYS A 276 -7.44 -18.06 3.20
CA LYS A 276 -7.16 -18.56 4.54
C LYS A 276 -6.87 -17.42 5.52
N VAL A 277 -6.05 -16.45 5.13
CA VAL A 277 -5.75 -15.27 5.96
C VAL A 277 -7.00 -14.38 6.12
N ALA A 278 -7.77 -14.18 5.05
CA ALA A 278 -8.98 -13.36 5.08
C ALA A 278 -10.04 -13.91 6.06
N GLN A 279 -10.19 -15.24 6.15
CA GLN A 279 -11.06 -15.87 7.12
C GLN A 279 -10.68 -15.53 8.58
N VAL A 280 -9.37 -15.55 8.88
CA VAL A 280 -8.83 -15.20 10.20
C VAL A 280 -9.02 -13.73 10.52
N LEU A 281 -8.75 -12.85 9.55
CA LEU A 281 -8.79 -11.39 9.72
C LEU A 281 -10.19 -10.78 9.52
N ARG A 282 -11.18 -11.58 9.14
CA ARG A 282 -12.55 -11.12 8.89
C ARG A 282 -13.17 -10.29 10.03
N PRO A 283 -12.98 -10.63 11.34
CA PRO A 283 -13.56 -9.87 12.44
C PRO A 283 -13.10 -8.41 12.56
N ILE A 284 -11.92 -8.09 12.02
CA ILE A 284 -11.32 -6.75 12.07
C ILE A 284 -11.34 -6.04 10.71
N ARG A 285 -11.86 -6.66 9.65
CA ARG A 285 -11.94 -6.08 8.32
C ARG A 285 -13.04 -5.01 8.26
N SER A 286 -12.79 -3.93 7.52
CA SER A 286 -13.79 -2.89 7.27
C SER A 286 -15.01 -3.46 6.54
N THR A 287 -16.19 -3.07 7.00
CA THR A 287 -17.49 -3.37 6.40
C THR A 287 -18.20 -2.13 5.88
N ASP A 288 -17.57 -0.96 6.03
CA ASP A 288 -18.08 0.33 5.59
C ASP A 288 -16.89 1.15 5.09
N HIS A 289 -16.80 1.37 3.79
CA HIS A 289 -15.73 2.09 3.12
C HIS A 289 -16.31 2.89 1.96
N ASP A 290 -15.98 4.17 1.87
CA ASP A 290 -16.54 5.09 0.87
C ASP A 290 -16.10 4.81 -0.59
N GLY A 291 -15.20 3.83 -0.79
CA GLY A 291 -14.64 3.50 -2.09
C GLY A 291 -13.32 4.22 -2.34
N ILE A 292 -12.70 3.93 -3.47
CA ILE A 292 -11.38 4.46 -3.84
C ILE A 292 -11.36 5.10 -5.22
N ALA A 293 -12.50 5.17 -5.91
CA ALA A 293 -12.56 5.82 -7.22
C ALA A 293 -12.46 7.33 -7.08
N MET A 294 -11.49 7.92 -7.76
CA MET A 294 -11.23 9.37 -7.73
C MET A 294 -12.25 10.19 -8.51
N GLY A 295 -13.16 9.55 -9.27
CA GLY A 295 -14.17 10.26 -10.02
C GLY A 295 -15.22 9.36 -10.67
N ARG A 296 -16.24 10.00 -11.27
CA ARG A 296 -17.25 9.30 -12.08
C ARG A 296 -16.79 9.26 -13.53
N VAL A 297 -16.73 8.05 -14.08
CA VAL A 297 -16.55 7.85 -15.51
C VAL A 297 -17.90 7.39 -16.05
N ASP A 298 -18.53 8.19 -16.89
CA ASP A 298 -19.88 7.90 -17.40
C ASP A 298 -19.96 6.52 -18.06
N GLY A 299 -20.85 5.67 -17.52
CA GLY A 299 -21.11 4.33 -18.04
C GLY A 299 -20.05 3.27 -17.71
N ALA A 300 -18.96 3.60 -17.05
CA ALA A 300 -17.94 2.63 -16.64
C ALA A 300 -18.12 2.24 -15.17
N LYS A 301 -17.79 0.97 -14.86
CA LYS A 301 -17.66 0.52 -13.48
C LYS A 301 -16.30 0.93 -12.90
N VAL A 302 -16.33 1.39 -11.66
CA VAL A 302 -15.15 1.80 -10.87
C VAL A 302 -15.35 1.33 -9.43
N PHE A 303 -14.32 1.36 -8.61
CA PHE A 303 -14.41 1.01 -7.19
C PHE A 303 -15.03 2.16 -6.36
N ASN A 304 -16.30 2.47 -6.61
CA ASN A 304 -17.10 3.28 -5.68
C ASN A 304 -17.45 2.45 -4.43
N ALA A 305 -18.15 3.03 -3.46
CA ALA A 305 -18.40 2.38 -2.18
C ALA A 305 -18.95 0.94 -2.27
N PRO A 306 -20.04 0.63 -3.03
CA PRO A 306 -20.55 -0.74 -3.13
C PRO A 306 -19.57 -1.71 -3.78
N GLU A 307 -18.96 -1.34 -4.89
CA GLU A 307 -18.02 -2.18 -5.63
C GLU A 307 -16.74 -2.42 -4.85
N TYR A 308 -16.29 -1.42 -4.11
CA TYR A 308 -15.09 -1.58 -3.29
C TYR A 308 -15.36 -2.44 -2.06
N GLN A 309 -16.53 -2.31 -1.42
CA GLN A 309 -16.95 -3.18 -0.32
C GLN A 309 -17.06 -4.64 -0.77
N GLU A 310 -17.61 -4.89 -1.96
CA GLU A 310 -17.63 -6.22 -2.57
C GLU A 310 -16.20 -6.74 -2.80
N TRP A 311 -15.32 -5.88 -3.31
CA TRP A 311 -13.91 -6.25 -3.53
C TRP A 311 -13.17 -6.53 -2.21
N LEU A 312 -13.41 -5.79 -1.14
CA LEU A 312 -12.85 -6.07 0.19
C LEU A 312 -13.24 -7.46 0.71
N SER A 313 -14.42 -7.95 0.34
CA SER A 313 -14.93 -9.28 0.73
C SER A 313 -14.67 -10.39 -0.29
N ARG A 314 -13.87 -10.12 -1.35
CA ARG A 314 -13.63 -11.07 -2.47
C ARG A 314 -13.05 -12.43 -2.09
N PHE A 315 -12.51 -12.54 -0.89
CA PHE A 315 -11.94 -13.78 -0.34
C PHE A 315 -12.90 -14.54 0.60
N ASP A 316 -14.13 -14.06 0.80
CA ASP A 316 -15.09 -14.66 1.76
C ASP A 316 -15.83 -15.87 1.18
N GLY A 317 -15.90 -16.00 -0.15
CA GLY A 317 -16.57 -17.12 -0.82
C GLY A 317 -15.78 -18.42 -0.75
N GLU A 318 -16.48 -19.56 -0.89
CA GLU A 318 -15.85 -20.83 -1.21
C GLU A 318 -15.19 -20.73 -2.62
N PRO A 319 -14.09 -21.46 -2.87
CA PRO A 319 -13.53 -21.53 -4.20
C PRO A 319 -14.63 -22.00 -5.17
N GLU A 320 -14.81 -21.31 -6.30
CA GLU A 320 -15.65 -21.83 -7.38
C GLU A 320 -15.08 -23.20 -7.77
N VAL A 321 -15.79 -24.26 -7.37
CA VAL A 321 -15.46 -25.62 -7.76
C VAL A 321 -15.77 -25.69 -9.26
N SER A 322 -14.74 -25.70 -10.10
CA SER A 322 -14.89 -26.03 -11.51
C SER A 322 -15.53 -27.40 -11.58
N HIS A 323 -16.80 -27.47 -11.92
CA HIS A 323 -17.41 -28.69 -12.36
C HIS A 323 -16.91 -28.94 -13.78
N ASP A 324 -15.87 -29.80 -13.89
CA ASP A 324 -15.49 -30.46 -15.15
C ASP A 324 -16.58 -31.40 -15.63
#